data_2e116fa58d209940a0a2f38469991d63
#
_entry.id   2e116fa58d209940a0a2f38469991d63
#
_cell.length_a   1.000
_cell.length_b   1.000
_cell.length_c   1.000
_cell.angle_alpha   90.00
_cell.angle_beta   90.00
_cell.angle_gamma   90.00
#
_symmetry.space_group_name_H-M   'P 1'
#
loop_
_entity.id
_entity.type
_entity.pdbx_description
1 polymer ?
#
loop_
_entity_poly.entity_id
_entity_poly.type
_entity_poly.pdbx_seq_one_letter_code
_entity_poly.pdbx_strand_id
1 'polypeptide(L)'
;MKINLIKSGVFVLLLSFICVSAVMGQASLNKALDQDGDNKSDYLIFRPSNNVWYANRSNGTITFTNFGLATTDIPVPGDYDGDSKGDIAVWRDTTGVFYYLASSNGAFVAFSFGISGDEPVARRWDNDVRTDYAVVRRTGGNMVWYIWNSSNNTLRAEQWGISTDFTAPGDYDGDGRFDIGVQRGQSGLGVFYLNRSTAGISIEQWGLSNDFVAPGDYDGDGKTDLCVIRDISGGFVWYIKRSTNGALEAYSWGVSSTDFATQGDYDGDGRTDVGIWRDPEGRFYVRQSSNGALQVVAWGASGDFPIANYDTH
;
A
#
# COMPACT_ATOMS: atom_id res chain seq x y z
N MET A 1 20.62 -66.40 45.23
CA MET A 1 20.39 -66.17 43.78
C MET A 1 19.69 -64.87 43.63
N LYS A 2 20.41 -63.75 43.28
CA LYS A 2 19.85 -62.39 43.18
C LYS A 2 19.55 -62.14 41.73
N ILE A 3 18.29 -61.78 41.42
CA ILE A 3 17.83 -61.37 40.08
C ILE A 3 17.90 -59.88 40.02
N ASN A 4 18.72 -59.33 39.11
CA ASN A 4 18.79 -57.91 38.81
C ASN A 4 17.68 -57.52 37.81
N LEU A 5 16.81 -56.61 38.20
CA LEU A 5 15.84 -55.96 37.28
C LEU A 5 16.57 -54.77 36.58
N ILE A 6 16.61 -54.87 35.27
CA ILE A 6 17.03 -53.77 34.40
C ILE A 6 15.82 -52.87 34.16
N LYS A 7 15.89 -51.59 34.58
CA LYS A 7 14.92 -50.57 34.24
C LYS A 7 15.24 -50.00 32.89
N SER A 8 14.43 -50.25 31.88
CA SER A 8 14.49 -49.54 30.59
C SER A 8 13.85 -48.17 30.72
N GLY A 9 14.63 -47.14 30.65
CA GLY A 9 14.15 -45.76 30.57
C GLY A 9 13.71 -45.45 29.13
N VAL A 10 12.42 -45.16 28.98
CA VAL A 10 11.90 -44.58 27.74
C VAL A 10 12.19 -43.10 27.74
N PHE A 11 13.10 -42.66 26.83
CA PHE A 11 13.35 -41.25 26.57
C PHE A 11 12.27 -40.75 25.63
N VAL A 12 11.31 -39.96 26.13
CA VAL A 12 10.34 -39.22 25.30
C VAL A 12 11.03 -37.93 24.83
N LEU A 13 11.42 -37.90 23.56
CA LEU A 13 11.90 -36.72 22.90
C LEU A 13 10.68 -35.84 22.60
N LEU A 14 10.45 -34.78 23.38
CA LEU A 14 9.51 -33.74 23.03
C LEU A 14 10.14 -32.90 21.92
N LEU A 15 9.75 -33.15 20.66
CA LEU A 15 9.94 -32.18 19.58
C LEU A 15 8.93 -31.05 19.80
N SER A 16 9.42 -29.92 20.32
CA SER A 16 8.70 -28.67 20.26
C SER A 16 8.70 -28.19 18.81
N PHE A 17 7.60 -28.39 18.11
CA PHE A 17 7.33 -27.67 16.87
C PHE A 17 7.14 -26.18 17.24
N ILE A 18 8.18 -25.38 17.02
CA ILE A 18 8.03 -23.93 16.93
C ILE A 18 7.31 -23.71 15.61
N CYS A 19 5.99 -23.51 15.68
CA CYS A 19 5.22 -22.99 14.58
C CYS A 19 5.67 -21.54 14.40
N VAL A 20 6.63 -21.32 13.51
CA VAL A 20 6.89 -19.98 12.98
C VAL A 20 5.68 -19.70 12.07
N SER A 21 4.65 -19.09 12.62
CA SER A 21 3.63 -18.43 11.83
C SER A 21 4.34 -17.31 11.08
N ALA A 22 4.62 -17.55 9.79
CA ALA A 22 5.06 -16.51 8.90
C ALA A 22 4.01 -15.40 8.99
N VAL A 23 4.43 -14.21 9.42
CA VAL A 23 3.64 -13.00 9.36
C VAL A 23 3.48 -12.70 7.87
N MET A 24 2.36 -13.14 7.28
CA MET A 24 2.06 -13.00 5.85
C MET A 24 1.37 -11.66 5.54
N GLY A 25 1.15 -10.81 6.55
CA GLY A 25 0.19 -9.72 6.47
C GLY A 25 0.58 -8.51 5.65
N GLN A 26 1.85 -8.18 5.48
CA GLN A 26 2.21 -6.88 4.87
C GLN A 26 2.91 -6.97 3.51
N ALA A 27 3.09 -8.15 2.97
CA ALA A 27 3.83 -8.36 1.73
C ALA A 27 3.27 -7.62 0.50
N SER A 28 2.05 -7.06 0.55
CA SER A 28 1.40 -6.48 -0.62
C SER A 28 1.57 -4.97 -0.79
N LEU A 29 1.60 -4.19 0.30
CA LEU A 29 1.82 -2.74 0.22
C LEU A 29 3.28 -2.42 -0.15
N ASN A 30 4.23 -3.13 0.43
CA ASN A 30 5.64 -2.92 0.15
C ASN A 30 6.02 -3.32 -1.28
N LYS A 31 5.40 -4.35 -1.85
CA LYS A 31 5.77 -4.86 -3.18
C LYS A 31 5.52 -3.90 -4.32
N ALA A 32 4.54 -3.01 -4.23
CA ALA A 32 4.31 -2.01 -5.27
C ALA A 32 5.51 -1.05 -5.42
N LEU A 33 6.22 -0.77 -4.33
CA LEU A 33 7.38 0.12 -4.31
C LEU A 33 8.71 -0.64 -4.23
N ASP A 34 8.72 -1.94 -3.99
CA ASP A 34 9.90 -2.80 -3.91
C ASP A 34 10.28 -3.31 -5.31
N GLN A 35 11.11 -2.58 -6.04
CA GLN A 35 11.52 -2.95 -7.40
C GLN A 35 12.73 -3.89 -7.46
N ASP A 36 13.41 -4.14 -6.34
CA ASP A 36 14.55 -5.06 -6.31
C ASP A 36 14.29 -6.37 -5.54
N GLY A 37 13.17 -6.46 -4.82
CA GLY A 37 12.71 -7.67 -4.16
C GLY A 37 13.33 -7.89 -2.78
N ASP A 38 13.81 -6.83 -2.12
CA ASP A 38 14.45 -6.92 -0.80
C ASP A 38 13.48 -6.66 0.37
N ASN A 39 12.19 -6.47 0.07
CA ASN A 39 11.08 -6.13 0.98
C ASN A 39 11.18 -4.73 1.61
N LYS A 40 11.91 -3.80 1.01
CA LYS A 40 11.91 -2.39 1.36
C LYS A 40 11.23 -1.58 0.26
N SER A 41 10.64 -0.48 0.67
CA SER A 41 10.15 0.51 -0.28
C SER A 41 11.32 1.26 -0.91
N ASP A 42 11.33 1.34 -2.24
CA ASP A 42 12.29 2.11 -3.01
C ASP A 42 11.82 3.56 -3.18
N TYR A 43 12.77 4.48 -3.43
CA TYR A 43 12.47 5.87 -3.72
C TYR A 43 12.15 6.04 -5.20
N LEU A 44 10.87 6.16 -5.53
CA LEU A 44 10.38 6.23 -6.90
C LEU A 44 9.76 7.60 -7.18
N ILE A 45 10.12 8.20 -8.31
CA ILE A 45 9.45 9.39 -8.84
C ILE A 45 9.12 9.19 -10.31
N PHE A 46 8.04 9.82 -10.76
CA PHE A 46 7.71 10.00 -12.16
C PHE A 46 7.93 11.44 -12.56
N ARG A 47 8.63 11.67 -13.67
CA ARG A 47 8.85 13.01 -14.21
C ARG A 47 7.95 13.29 -15.39
N PRO A 48 6.91 14.13 -15.22
CA PRO A 48 5.95 14.41 -16.29
C PRO A 48 6.57 15.04 -17.54
N SER A 49 7.63 15.84 -17.37
CA SER A 49 8.24 16.58 -18.49
C SER A 49 8.91 15.69 -19.55
N ASN A 50 9.24 14.43 -19.20
CA ASN A 50 9.88 13.48 -20.11
C ASN A 50 9.30 12.06 -20.06
N ASN A 51 8.23 11.81 -19.26
CA ASN A 51 7.60 10.51 -19.04
C ASN A 51 8.58 9.43 -18.54
N VAL A 52 9.51 9.80 -17.67
CA VAL A 52 10.52 8.88 -17.13
C VAL A 52 10.23 8.60 -15.66
N TRP A 53 10.25 7.31 -15.32
CA TRP A 53 10.32 6.81 -13.97
C TRP A 53 11.79 6.78 -13.53
N TYR A 54 12.07 7.36 -12.38
CA TYR A 54 13.37 7.37 -11.74
C TYR A 54 13.27 6.55 -10.46
N ALA A 55 14.02 5.47 -10.37
CA ALA A 55 14.07 4.61 -9.20
C ALA A 55 15.46 4.67 -8.56
N ASN A 56 15.49 4.97 -7.27
CA ASN A 56 16.66 4.81 -6.41
C ASN A 56 16.34 3.68 -5.44
N ARG A 57 16.82 2.48 -5.76
CA ARG A 57 16.51 1.26 -5.04
C ARG A 57 17.28 1.16 -3.74
N SER A 58 16.72 0.48 -2.76
CA SER A 58 17.30 0.26 -1.44
C SER A 58 18.70 -0.39 -1.50
N ASN A 59 18.95 -1.24 -2.50
CA ASN A 59 20.26 -1.83 -2.75
C ASN A 59 21.30 -0.87 -3.40
N GLY A 60 20.91 0.40 -3.64
CA GLY A 60 21.75 1.42 -4.25
C GLY A 60 21.76 1.42 -5.78
N THR A 61 20.98 0.56 -6.42
CA THR A 61 20.84 0.58 -7.89
C THR A 61 19.91 1.69 -8.34
N ILE A 62 20.35 2.47 -9.31
CA ILE A 62 19.55 3.54 -9.92
C ILE A 62 19.10 3.11 -11.32
N THR A 63 17.81 3.27 -11.61
CA THR A 63 17.25 3.01 -12.94
C THR A 63 16.39 4.15 -13.45
N PHE A 64 16.35 4.28 -14.77
CA PHE A 64 15.57 5.26 -15.49
C PHE A 64 14.76 4.53 -16.57
N THR A 65 13.44 4.64 -16.53
CA THR A 65 12.57 3.93 -17.47
C THR A 65 11.57 4.91 -18.08
N ASN A 66 11.63 5.10 -19.40
CA ASN A 66 10.61 5.89 -20.10
C ASN A 66 9.36 5.03 -20.29
N PHE A 67 8.28 5.40 -19.58
CA PHE A 67 7.03 4.65 -19.63
C PHE A 67 5.85 5.50 -19.20
N GLY A 68 4.73 5.37 -19.93
CA GLY A 68 3.51 6.12 -19.67
C GLY A 68 3.45 7.46 -20.40
N LEU A 69 2.34 8.16 -20.22
CA LEU A 69 2.04 9.49 -20.75
C LEU A 69 1.53 10.38 -19.62
N ALA A 70 2.28 11.41 -19.27
CA ALA A 70 1.98 12.29 -18.13
C ALA A 70 0.60 12.97 -18.17
N THR A 71 -0.01 13.08 -19.34
CA THR A 71 -1.29 13.80 -19.52
C THR A 71 -2.52 12.90 -19.36
N THR A 72 -2.37 11.58 -19.41
CA THR A 72 -3.49 10.63 -19.48
C THR A 72 -3.33 9.42 -18.59
N ASP A 73 -2.14 9.19 -18.10
CA ASP A 73 -1.82 7.97 -17.37
C ASP A 73 -1.69 8.24 -15.86
N ILE A 74 -2.27 7.37 -15.07
CA ILE A 74 -2.18 7.37 -13.61
C ILE A 74 -1.21 6.27 -13.22
N PRO A 75 -0.15 6.52 -12.43
CA PRO A 75 0.74 5.48 -11.94
C PRO A 75 -0.02 4.47 -11.07
N VAL A 76 0.20 3.19 -11.32
CA VAL A 76 -0.41 2.07 -10.60
C VAL A 76 0.60 0.93 -10.42
N PRO A 77 1.75 1.19 -9.78
CA PRO A 77 2.77 0.16 -9.59
C PRO A 77 2.23 -1.03 -8.82
N GLY A 78 2.77 -2.21 -9.09
CA GLY A 78 2.37 -3.45 -8.42
C GLY A 78 3.14 -4.64 -8.97
N ASP A 79 3.07 -5.78 -8.31
CA ASP A 79 3.64 -7.04 -8.80
C ASP A 79 2.59 -7.77 -9.64
N TYR A 80 2.47 -7.44 -10.93
CA TYR A 80 1.47 -8.03 -11.83
C TYR A 80 1.93 -9.38 -12.41
N ASP A 81 3.23 -9.61 -12.51
CA ASP A 81 3.77 -10.85 -13.06
C ASP A 81 4.08 -11.92 -12.00
N GLY A 82 4.09 -11.56 -10.71
CA GLY A 82 4.19 -12.47 -9.59
C GLY A 82 5.63 -12.86 -9.23
N ASP A 83 6.63 -12.05 -9.61
CA ASP A 83 8.04 -12.31 -9.32
C ASP A 83 8.52 -11.73 -7.97
N SER A 84 7.59 -11.14 -7.21
CA SER A 84 7.81 -10.47 -5.93
C SER A 84 8.54 -9.14 -6.02
N LYS A 85 8.54 -8.49 -7.18
CA LYS A 85 9.04 -7.13 -7.40
C LYS A 85 7.96 -6.25 -7.98
N GLY A 86 8.06 -4.96 -7.70
CA GLY A 86 7.15 -3.98 -8.26
C GLY A 86 7.39 -3.75 -9.75
N ASP A 87 6.36 -3.88 -10.56
CA ASP A 87 6.36 -3.52 -11.97
C ASP A 87 6.10 -2.03 -12.13
N ILE A 88 6.72 -1.41 -13.13
CA ILE A 88 6.37 -0.07 -13.58
C ILE A 88 5.06 -0.16 -14.36
N ALA A 89 4.01 0.45 -13.82
CA ALA A 89 2.68 0.33 -14.39
C ALA A 89 1.91 1.65 -14.37
N VAL A 90 1.08 1.85 -15.39
CA VAL A 90 0.14 2.97 -15.49
C VAL A 90 -1.23 2.49 -15.91
N TRP A 91 -2.26 3.19 -15.45
CA TRP A 91 -3.62 3.05 -15.99
C TRP A 91 -3.95 4.29 -16.82
N ARG A 92 -4.42 4.06 -18.05
CA ARG A 92 -4.77 5.14 -18.98
C ARG A 92 -6.26 5.45 -18.91
N ASP A 93 -6.60 6.59 -18.35
CA ASP A 93 -7.98 7.02 -18.16
C ASP A 93 -8.77 7.08 -19.48
N THR A 94 -8.19 7.63 -20.53
CA THR A 94 -8.87 7.82 -21.82
C THR A 94 -9.31 6.53 -22.51
N THR A 95 -8.71 5.39 -22.16
CA THR A 95 -8.97 4.10 -22.78
C THR A 95 -9.38 3.00 -21.82
N GLY A 96 -9.24 3.21 -20.51
CA GLY A 96 -9.49 2.18 -19.49
C GLY A 96 -8.54 1.00 -19.59
N VAL A 97 -7.25 1.24 -19.84
CA VAL A 97 -6.26 0.17 -20.06
C VAL A 97 -5.13 0.30 -19.07
N PHE A 98 -4.80 -0.81 -18.40
CA PHE A 98 -3.58 -1.00 -17.63
C PHE A 98 -2.44 -1.36 -18.58
N TYR A 99 -1.32 -0.68 -18.45
CA TYR A 99 -0.06 -0.97 -19.14
C TYR A 99 1.03 -1.18 -18.12
N TYR A 100 1.85 -2.21 -18.28
CA TYR A 100 3.02 -2.40 -17.41
C TYR A 100 4.20 -3.04 -18.13
N LEU A 101 5.37 -2.87 -17.56
CA LEU A 101 6.60 -3.57 -17.89
C LEU A 101 6.89 -4.59 -16.80
N ALA A 102 6.78 -5.87 -17.14
CA ALA A 102 7.04 -6.98 -16.24
C ALA A 102 8.48 -6.94 -15.73
N SER A 103 8.68 -6.89 -14.41
CA SER A 103 10.00 -6.77 -13.77
C SER A 103 10.89 -7.99 -14.03
N SER A 104 10.29 -9.18 -14.18
CA SER A 104 11.01 -10.42 -14.40
C SER A 104 11.74 -10.49 -15.76
N ASN A 105 11.22 -9.83 -16.79
CA ASN A 105 11.74 -9.99 -18.15
C ASN A 105 11.64 -8.75 -19.06
N GLY A 106 11.08 -7.64 -18.55
CA GLY A 106 10.88 -6.40 -19.30
C GLY A 106 9.76 -6.46 -20.35
N ALA A 107 8.91 -7.49 -20.34
CA ALA A 107 7.82 -7.61 -21.30
C ALA A 107 6.79 -6.51 -21.12
N PHE A 108 6.38 -5.90 -22.23
CA PHE A 108 5.27 -4.96 -22.26
C PHE A 108 3.94 -5.71 -22.25
N VAL A 109 3.06 -5.36 -21.31
CA VAL A 109 1.72 -5.94 -21.19
C VAL A 109 0.67 -4.84 -21.21
N ALA A 110 -0.46 -5.10 -21.86
CA ALA A 110 -1.63 -4.23 -21.87
C ALA A 110 -2.88 -5.06 -21.52
N PHE A 111 -3.66 -4.59 -20.56
CA PHE A 111 -4.90 -5.23 -20.11
C PHE A 111 -6.04 -4.21 -20.08
N SER A 112 -7.07 -4.42 -20.90
CA SER A 112 -8.23 -3.54 -20.96
C SER A 112 -9.17 -3.82 -19.78
N PHE A 113 -9.23 -2.89 -18.84
CA PHE A 113 -10.09 -2.98 -17.67
C PHE A 113 -10.42 -1.60 -17.10
N GLY A 114 -11.70 -1.28 -17.05
CA GLY A 114 -12.20 0.04 -16.69
C GLY A 114 -12.71 0.86 -17.89
N ILE A 115 -13.18 2.04 -17.61
CA ILE A 115 -13.59 3.07 -18.59
C ILE A 115 -13.11 4.43 -18.12
N SER A 116 -13.09 5.42 -19.01
CA SER A 116 -12.74 6.80 -18.63
C SER A 116 -13.62 7.32 -17.49
N GLY A 117 -12.99 7.94 -16.49
CA GLY A 117 -13.60 8.43 -15.26
C GLY A 117 -13.64 7.42 -14.11
N ASP A 118 -13.19 6.19 -14.33
CA ASP A 118 -12.95 5.25 -13.22
C ASP A 118 -11.69 5.66 -12.44
N GLU A 119 -11.58 5.25 -11.19
CA GLU A 119 -10.41 5.43 -10.31
C GLU A 119 -9.68 4.10 -10.20
N PRO A 120 -8.39 3.98 -10.60
CA PRO A 120 -7.67 2.73 -10.48
C PRO A 120 -7.28 2.44 -9.03
N VAL A 121 -7.55 1.22 -8.58
CA VAL A 121 -7.28 0.74 -7.21
C VAL A 121 -6.65 -0.66 -7.25
N ALA A 122 -5.69 -0.85 -8.15
CA ALA A 122 -5.01 -2.12 -8.32
C ALA A 122 -4.23 -2.51 -7.05
N ARG A 123 -4.54 -3.68 -6.50
CA ARG A 123 -3.97 -4.23 -5.26
C ARG A 123 -4.05 -5.76 -5.32
N ARG A 124 -3.60 -6.40 -4.27
CA ARG A 124 -3.80 -7.82 -4.06
C ARG A 124 -5.17 -8.07 -3.43
N TRP A 125 -6.18 -8.29 -4.25
CA TRP A 125 -7.57 -8.50 -3.83
C TRP A 125 -7.96 -9.96 -3.63
N ASP A 126 -7.11 -10.89 -4.05
CA ASP A 126 -7.35 -12.33 -3.92
C ASP A 126 -6.18 -13.05 -3.21
N ASN A 127 -6.17 -14.39 -3.24
CA ASN A 127 -5.24 -15.19 -2.45
C ASN A 127 -3.91 -15.51 -3.17
N ASP A 128 -3.64 -14.93 -4.33
CA ASP A 128 -2.35 -15.13 -4.97
C ASP A 128 -1.35 -14.01 -4.63
N VAL A 129 -0.17 -14.03 -5.23
CA VAL A 129 0.88 -13.05 -4.93
C VAL A 129 0.84 -11.84 -5.85
N ARG A 130 0.00 -11.88 -6.89
CA ARG A 130 -0.03 -10.86 -7.93
C ARG A 130 -0.91 -9.69 -7.54
N THR A 131 -0.61 -8.57 -8.15
CA THR A 131 -1.51 -7.41 -8.15
C THR A 131 -2.67 -7.67 -9.12
N ASP A 132 -3.90 -7.55 -8.61
CA ASP A 132 -5.13 -7.64 -9.39
C ASP A 132 -5.45 -6.31 -10.06
N TYR A 133 -6.06 -6.35 -11.26
CA TYR A 133 -6.59 -5.14 -11.88
C TYR A 133 -7.89 -4.75 -11.20
N ALA A 134 -7.96 -3.51 -10.73
CA ALA A 134 -9.16 -3.03 -10.07
C ALA A 134 -9.40 -1.56 -10.35
N VAL A 135 -10.69 -1.19 -10.46
CA VAL A 135 -11.13 0.20 -10.62
C VAL A 135 -12.38 0.44 -9.80
N VAL A 136 -12.55 1.68 -9.34
CA VAL A 136 -13.77 2.16 -8.68
C VAL A 136 -14.50 3.09 -9.63
N ARG A 137 -15.78 2.82 -9.83
CA ARG A 137 -16.67 3.66 -10.64
C ARG A 137 -17.66 4.39 -9.76
N ARG A 138 -17.69 5.71 -9.91
CA ARG A 138 -18.65 6.58 -9.22
C ARG A 138 -19.84 6.82 -10.14
N THR A 139 -20.98 6.19 -9.83
CA THR A 139 -22.19 6.28 -10.67
C THR A 139 -23.46 6.25 -9.83
N GLY A 140 -24.46 7.05 -10.20
CA GLY A 140 -25.77 7.08 -9.53
C GLY A 140 -25.70 7.40 -8.04
N GLY A 141 -24.68 8.15 -7.60
CA GLY A 141 -24.46 8.48 -6.17
C GLY A 141 -23.75 7.39 -5.35
N ASN A 142 -23.36 6.28 -5.98
CA ASN A 142 -22.68 5.15 -5.35
C ASN A 142 -21.28 4.94 -5.90
N MET A 143 -20.47 4.15 -5.19
CA MET A 143 -19.24 3.59 -5.67
C MET A 143 -19.42 2.10 -5.96
N VAL A 144 -18.94 1.64 -7.11
CA VAL A 144 -18.90 0.24 -7.49
C VAL A 144 -17.43 -0.14 -7.76
N TRP A 145 -16.96 -1.12 -7.03
CA TRP A 145 -15.61 -1.68 -7.13
C TRP A 145 -15.65 -2.83 -8.13
N TYR A 146 -14.91 -2.71 -9.22
CA TYR A 146 -14.71 -3.77 -10.20
C TYR A 146 -13.31 -4.31 -10.01
N ILE A 147 -13.19 -5.62 -9.76
CA ILE A 147 -11.92 -6.29 -9.45
C ILE A 147 -11.80 -7.52 -10.34
N TRP A 148 -10.71 -7.59 -11.09
CA TRP A 148 -10.36 -8.76 -11.89
C TRP A 148 -9.33 -9.59 -11.14
N ASN A 149 -9.78 -10.71 -10.57
CA ASN A 149 -8.94 -11.61 -9.80
C ASN A 149 -7.94 -12.33 -10.70
N SER A 150 -6.65 -12.14 -10.47
CA SER A 150 -5.54 -12.72 -11.25
C SER A 150 -5.42 -14.24 -11.07
N SER A 151 -5.77 -14.77 -9.90
CA SER A 151 -5.66 -16.20 -9.57
C SER A 151 -6.54 -17.10 -10.43
N ASN A 152 -7.69 -16.61 -10.87
CA ASN A 152 -8.70 -17.40 -11.56
C ASN A 152 -9.33 -16.73 -12.78
N ASN A 153 -8.90 -15.51 -13.13
CA ASN A 153 -9.40 -14.69 -14.22
C ASN A 153 -10.93 -14.43 -14.15
N THR A 154 -11.42 -14.12 -12.95
CA THR A 154 -12.83 -13.80 -12.75
C THR A 154 -13.04 -12.35 -12.35
N LEU A 155 -14.14 -11.76 -12.84
CA LEU A 155 -14.59 -10.45 -12.44
C LEU A 155 -15.44 -10.55 -11.15
N ARG A 156 -15.07 -9.73 -10.15
CA ARG A 156 -15.90 -9.43 -8.98
C ARG A 156 -16.36 -7.98 -9.08
N ALA A 157 -17.63 -7.71 -8.79
CA ALA A 157 -18.16 -6.36 -8.73
C ALA A 157 -18.94 -6.19 -7.42
N GLU A 158 -18.57 -5.17 -6.64
CA GLU A 158 -19.20 -4.88 -5.34
C GLU A 158 -19.57 -3.41 -5.22
N GLN A 159 -20.80 -3.14 -4.80
CA GLN A 159 -21.22 -1.78 -4.45
C GLN A 159 -20.87 -1.52 -3.00
N TRP A 160 -19.91 -0.60 -2.77
CA TRP A 160 -19.51 -0.18 -1.44
C TRP A 160 -19.06 1.27 -1.44
N GLY A 161 -19.69 2.08 -0.61
CA GLY A 161 -19.48 3.52 -0.55
C GLY A 161 -20.47 4.34 -1.38
N ILE A 162 -20.46 5.65 -1.16
CA ILE A 162 -21.16 6.64 -1.95
C ILE A 162 -20.18 7.48 -2.76
N SER A 163 -20.63 8.15 -3.80
CA SER A 163 -19.77 8.84 -4.77
C SER A 163 -18.88 9.94 -4.18
N THR A 164 -19.15 10.40 -2.94
CA THR A 164 -18.35 11.41 -2.23
C THR A 164 -17.35 10.82 -1.24
N ASP A 165 -17.33 9.51 -1.06
CA ASP A 165 -16.38 8.86 -0.16
C ASP A 165 -14.97 8.83 -0.79
N PHE A 166 -13.94 8.84 0.04
CA PHE A 166 -12.57 8.56 -0.36
C PHE A 166 -12.31 7.06 -0.29
N THR A 167 -11.59 6.50 -1.26
CA THR A 167 -11.13 5.12 -1.21
C THR A 167 -10.08 4.97 -0.11
N ALA A 168 -10.17 3.88 0.64
CA ALA A 168 -9.26 3.54 1.73
C ALA A 168 -9.02 2.02 1.77
N PRO A 169 -8.52 1.41 0.68
CA PRO A 169 -8.24 -0.02 0.67
C PRO A 169 -7.11 -0.38 1.63
N GLY A 170 -7.20 -1.55 2.26
CA GLY A 170 -6.20 -2.05 3.20
C GLY A 170 -6.53 -3.47 3.64
N ASP A 171 -5.57 -4.19 4.18
CA ASP A 171 -5.80 -5.49 4.82
C ASP A 171 -6.14 -5.25 6.30
N TYR A 172 -7.41 -4.97 6.59
CA TYR A 172 -7.85 -4.59 7.94
C TYR A 172 -8.15 -5.80 8.84
N ASP A 173 -8.22 -7.00 8.29
CA ASP A 173 -8.43 -8.22 9.08
C ASP A 173 -7.22 -9.16 9.13
N GLY A 174 -6.16 -8.87 8.38
CA GLY A 174 -4.88 -9.56 8.44
C GLY A 174 -4.88 -10.91 7.72
N ASP A 175 -5.74 -11.08 6.71
CA ASP A 175 -5.83 -12.32 5.94
C ASP A 175 -4.89 -12.35 4.71
N GLY A 176 -4.13 -11.27 4.50
CA GLY A 176 -3.18 -11.12 3.42
C GLY A 176 -3.78 -10.62 2.12
N ARG A 177 -5.06 -10.19 2.11
CA ARG A 177 -5.75 -9.57 0.98
C ARG A 177 -6.19 -8.17 1.34
N PHE A 178 -6.32 -7.33 0.32
CA PHE A 178 -6.91 -6.02 0.52
C PHE A 178 -8.43 -6.13 0.71
N ASP A 179 -8.93 -5.37 1.66
CA ASP A 179 -10.33 -5.16 1.96
C ASP A 179 -10.84 -3.90 1.26
N ILE A 180 -12.11 -3.92 0.90
CA ILE A 180 -12.76 -2.72 0.38
C ILE A 180 -13.07 -1.77 1.54
N GLY A 181 -12.38 -0.64 1.56
CA GLY A 181 -12.53 0.40 2.56
C GLY A 181 -12.84 1.76 1.94
N VAL A 182 -13.65 2.55 2.61
CA VAL A 182 -13.90 3.96 2.26
C VAL A 182 -13.92 4.82 3.51
N GLN A 183 -13.49 6.09 3.38
CA GLN A 183 -13.68 7.10 4.41
C GLN A 183 -14.76 8.09 3.95
N ARG A 184 -15.74 8.32 4.80
CA ARG A 184 -16.86 9.24 4.57
C ARG A 184 -16.80 10.43 5.50
N GLY A 185 -16.94 11.63 4.97
CA GLY A 185 -17.18 12.82 5.77
C GLY A 185 -18.61 12.88 6.28
N GLN A 186 -18.83 12.86 7.59
CA GLN A 186 -20.14 12.95 8.21
C GLN A 186 -20.13 13.98 9.35
N SER A 187 -20.90 15.05 9.20
CA SER A 187 -21.02 16.10 10.24
C SER A 187 -19.67 16.62 10.75
N GLY A 188 -18.68 16.75 9.84
CA GLY A 188 -17.34 17.20 10.17
C GLY A 188 -16.37 16.11 10.65
N LEU A 189 -16.84 14.89 10.82
CA LEU A 189 -16.04 13.74 11.24
C LEU A 189 -15.72 12.84 10.05
N GLY A 190 -14.57 12.15 10.10
CA GLY A 190 -14.23 11.06 9.20
C GLY A 190 -14.74 9.73 9.76
N VAL A 191 -15.44 8.96 8.95
CA VAL A 191 -15.94 7.63 9.30
C VAL A 191 -15.48 6.63 8.27
N PHE A 192 -14.74 5.61 8.70
CA PHE A 192 -14.32 4.51 7.84
C PHE A 192 -15.40 3.43 7.82
N TYR A 193 -15.77 3.01 6.62
CA TYR A 193 -16.64 1.87 6.34
C TYR A 193 -15.80 0.80 5.68
N LEU A 194 -15.57 -0.29 6.37
CA LEU A 194 -14.68 -1.38 5.94
C LEU A 194 -15.51 -2.63 5.65
N ASN A 195 -15.42 -3.14 4.43
CA ASN A 195 -15.98 -4.44 4.04
C ASN A 195 -14.83 -5.45 3.97
N ARG A 196 -14.53 -6.03 5.13
CA ARG A 196 -13.37 -6.94 5.32
C ARG A 196 -13.68 -8.30 4.73
N SER A 197 -12.69 -8.89 4.09
CA SER A 197 -12.81 -10.11 3.28
C SER A 197 -13.19 -11.35 4.11
N THR A 198 -12.74 -11.44 5.36
CA THR A 198 -13.04 -12.57 6.26
C THR A 198 -13.75 -12.16 7.54
N ALA A 199 -13.52 -10.94 8.06
CA ALA A 199 -14.08 -10.51 9.35
C ALA A 199 -15.38 -9.69 9.23
N GLY A 200 -15.92 -9.52 8.01
CA GLY A 200 -17.18 -8.80 7.77
C GLY A 200 -17.05 -7.28 7.95
N ILE A 201 -18.19 -6.60 8.05
CA ILE A 201 -18.25 -5.14 8.05
C ILE A 201 -17.77 -4.56 9.39
N SER A 202 -16.95 -3.49 9.33
CA SER A 202 -16.62 -2.62 10.44
C SER A 202 -16.88 -1.17 10.09
N ILE A 203 -17.34 -0.39 11.07
CA ILE A 203 -17.57 1.06 10.92
C ILE A 203 -16.84 1.74 12.07
N GLU A 204 -15.88 2.61 11.73
CA GLU A 204 -14.96 3.21 12.69
C GLU A 204 -14.89 4.72 12.48
N GLN A 205 -15.23 5.49 13.51
CA GLN A 205 -15.00 6.93 13.47
C GLN A 205 -13.51 7.21 13.71
N TRP A 206 -12.85 7.80 12.71
CA TRP A 206 -11.46 8.22 12.84
C TRP A 206 -11.15 9.41 11.92
N GLY A 207 -10.59 10.47 12.52
CA GLY A 207 -10.26 11.69 11.81
C GLY A 207 -11.42 12.66 11.64
N LEU A 208 -11.19 13.65 10.79
CA LEU A 208 -12.16 14.66 10.36
C LEU A 208 -12.51 14.46 8.88
N SER A 209 -13.60 15.09 8.44
CA SER A 209 -14.10 14.97 7.06
C SER A 209 -13.14 15.49 5.99
N ASN A 210 -12.18 16.33 6.36
CA ASN A 210 -11.22 16.94 5.45
C ASN A 210 -9.79 16.39 5.63
N ASP A 211 -9.62 15.35 6.44
CA ASP A 211 -8.32 14.70 6.58
C ASP A 211 -8.05 13.82 5.33
N PHE A 212 -6.78 13.74 4.91
CA PHE A 212 -6.36 12.81 3.87
C PHE A 212 -6.18 11.41 4.48
N VAL A 213 -6.56 10.37 3.75
CA VAL A 213 -6.39 8.98 4.20
C VAL A 213 -4.99 8.47 3.83
N ALA A 214 -4.34 7.79 4.77
CA ALA A 214 -3.01 7.24 4.60
C ALA A 214 -2.89 5.87 5.30
N PRO A 215 -3.69 4.87 4.89
CA PRO A 215 -3.68 3.55 5.54
C PRO A 215 -2.32 2.87 5.40
N GLY A 216 -1.95 2.06 6.38
CA GLY A 216 -0.69 1.31 6.42
C GLY A 216 -0.60 0.50 7.70
N ASP A 217 0.29 -0.48 7.77
CA ASP A 217 0.57 -1.21 9.01
C ASP A 217 1.71 -0.51 9.74
N TYR A 218 1.38 0.44 10.60
CA TYR A 218 2.35 1.25 11.35
C TYR A 218 2.85 0.57 12.62
N ASP A 219 2.13 -0.46 13.12
CA ASP A 219 2.52 -1.16 14.34
C ASP A 219 3.08 -2.57 14.12
N GLY A 220 3.03 -3.09 12.87
CA GLY A 220 3.69 -4.32 12.46
C GLY A 220 2.94 -5.59 12.86
N ASP A 221 1.62 -5.53 13.02
CA ASP A 221 0.80 -6.68 13.38
C ASP A 221 0.25 -7.46 12.17
N GLY A 222 0.56 -7.00 10.97
CA GLY A 222 0.09 -7.55 9.71
C GLY A 222 -1.29 -7.07 9.30
N LYS A 223 -1.86 -6.07 9.99
CA LYS A 223 -3.13 -5.44 9.63
C LYS A 223 -2.92 -3.98 9.31
N THR A 224 -3.78 -3.48 8.44
CA THR A 224 -3.79 -2.06 8.13
C THR A 224 -4.37 -1.25 9.30
N ASP A 225 -3.62 -0.24 9.75
CA ASP A 225 -4.04 0.75 10.73
C ASP A 225 -4.85 1.86 10.06
N LEU A 226 -5.77 2.48 10.80
CA LEU A 226 -6.44 3.68 10.35
C LEU A 226 -5.53 4.89 10.53
N CYS A 227 -5.07 5.46 9.44
CA CYS A 227 -4.26 6.67 9.47
C CYS A 227 -4.92 7.77 8.65
N VAL A 228 -4.87 8.99 9.20
CA VAL A 228 -5.28 10.21 8.52
C VAL A 228 -4.22 11.29 8.70
N ILE A 229 -4.08 12.15 7.69
CA ILE A 229 -3.18 13.29 7.68
C ILE A 229 -4.01 14.57 7.70
N ARG A 230 -3.76 15.43 8.67
CA ARG A 230 -4.46 16.70 8.84
C ARG A 230 -3.54 17.87 8.60
N ASP A 231 -3.98 18.86 7.84
CA ASP A 231 -3.35 20.16 7.78
C ASP A 231 -3.71 20.95 9.06
N ILE A 232 -2.69 21.29 9.84
CA ILE A 232 -2.83 22.17 11.01
C ILE A 232 -1.91 23.37 10.80
N SER A 233 -2.51 24.48 10.39
CA SER A 233 -1.80 25.76 10.20
C SER A 233 -0.59 25.64 9.25
N GLY A 234 -0.72 24.87 8.18
CA GLY A 234 0.31 24.68 7.16
C GLY A 234 1.29 23.54 7.45
N GLY A 235 1.10 22.78 8.53
CA GLY A 235 1.86 21.58 8.83
C GLY A 235 1.00 20.32 8.80
N PHE A 236 1.54 19.23 8.29
CA PHE A 236 0.89 17.93 8.34
C PHE A 236 1.06 17.29 9.74
N VAL A 237 -0.05 16.80 10.27
CA VAL A 237 -0.07 15.93 11.44
C VAL A 237 -0.71 14.61 11.08
N TRP A 238 0.03 13.55 11.25
CA TRP A 238 -0.40 12.17 11.03
C TRP A 238 -1.05 11.66 12.30
N TYR A 239 -2.27 11.15 12.21
CA TYR A 239 -3.01 10.52 13.31
C TYR A 239 -3.24 9.06 12.97
N ILE A 240 -2.60 8.17 13.73
CA ILE A 240 -2.61 6.73 13.51
C ILE A 240 -3.38 6.07 14.66
N LYS A 241 -4.37 5.24 14.34
CA LYS A 241 -5.06 4.36 15.28
C LYS A 241 -4.59 2.94 15.04
N ARG A 242 -3.82 2.41 15.98
CA ARG A 242 -3.24 1.06 15.88
C ARG A 242 -4.32 -0.02 15.85
N SER A 243 -4.19 -0.98 14.97
CA SER A 243 -5.08 -2.15 14.83
C SER A 243 -4.98 -3.09 16.02
N THR A 244 -3.78 -3.28 16.60
CA THR A 244 -3.53 -4.17 17.75
C THR A 244 -4.32 -3.81 19.00
N ASN A 245 -4.49 -2.52 19.31
CA ASN A 245 -5.04 -2.11 20.60
C ASN A 245 -5.86 -0.82 20.57
N GLY A 246 -6.03 -0.19 19.41
CA GLY A 246 -6.75 1.07 19.23
C GLY A 246 -6.00 2.31 19.78
N ALA A 247 -4.72 2.17 20.13
CA ALA A 247 -3.95 3.30 20.65
C ALA A 247 -3.73 4.36 19.56
N LEU A 248 -3.83 5.64 19.98
CA LEU A 248 -3.52 6.79 19.13
C LEU A 248 -2.02 7.06 19.16
N GLU A 249 -1.45 7.21 17.97
CA GLU A 249 -0.18 7.89 17.76
C GLU A 249 -0.37 9.14 16.92
N ALA A 250 0.45 10.17 17.16
CA ALA A 250 0.41 11.39 16.35
C ALA A 250 1.83 11.92 16.12
N TYR A 251 2.09 12.26 14.84
CA TYR A 251 3.39 12.80 14.42
C TYR A 251 3.18 14.07 13.60
N SER A 252 3.82 15.18 14.01
CA SER A 252 3.94 16.38 13.17
C SER A 252 5.04 16.10 12.14
N TRP A 253 4.64 15.87 10.87
CA TRP A 253 5.56 15.48 9.83
C TRP A 253 5.09 15.94 8.45
N GLY A 254 5.75 16.96 7.95
CA GLY A 254 5.47 17.56 6.64
C GLY A 254 4.93 18.98 6.69
N VAL A 255 4.91 19.62 5.53
CA VAL A 255 4.37 20.96 5.28
C VAL A 255 3.31 20.84 4.18
N SER A 256 2.08 21.27 4.46
CA SER A 256 0.93 20.96 3.59
C SER A 256 0.99 21.66 2.21
N SER A 257 1.76 22.73 2.08
CA SER A 257 1.88 23.47 0.81
C SER A 257 2.91 22.91 -0.17
N THR A 258 3.79 22.01 0.28
CA THR A 258 4.94 21.54 -0.52
C THR A 258 5.16 20.04 -0.49
N ASP A 259 4.56 19.35 0.45
CA ASP A 259 4.89 17.96 0.71
C ASP A 259 3.77 17.02 0.25
N PHE A 260 4.17 15.90 -0.34
CA PHE A 260 3.31 14.78 -0.70
C PHE A 260 3.55 13.63 0.29
N ALA A 261 2.50 12.99 0.77
CA ALA A 261 2.64 11.81 1.60
C ALA A 261 3.24 10.65 0.81
N THR A 262 4.20 9.96 1.42
CA THR A 262 4.95 8.87 0.79
C THR A 262 5.23 7.76 1.80
N GLN A 263 4.18 7.31 2.49
CA GLN A 263 4.32 6.22 3.46
C GLN A 263 4.77 4.92 2.78
N GLY A 264 5.59 4.14 3.48
CA GLY A 264 6.13 2.87 3.01
C GLY A 264 7.11 2.30 4.02
N ASP A 265 7.53 1.06 3.86
CA ASP A 265 8.58 0.45 4.71
C ASP A 265 9.95 0.67 4.08
N TYR A 266 10.58 1.81 4.37
CA TYR A 266 11.89 2.17 3.79
C TYR A 266 13.08 1.60 4.56
N ASP A 267 12.89 1.23 5.84
CA ASP A 267 13.96 0.66 6.66
C ASP A 267 13.92 -0.87 6.73
N GLY A 268 12.82 -1.50 6.30
CA GLY A 268 12.68 -2.95 6.14
C GLY A 268 12.38 -3.67 7.45
N ASP A 269 11.74 -2.99 8.41
CA ASP A 269 11.37 -3.60 9.69
C ASP A 269 9.98 -4.26 9.68
N GLY A 270 9.30 -4.21 8.53
CA GLY A 270 7.96 -4.75 8.33
C GLY A 270 6.84 -3.81 8.75
N ARG A 271 7.15 -2.54 9.08
CA ARG A 271 6.17 -1.51 9.43
C ARG A 271 6.17 -0.39 8.42
N THR A 272 5.04 0.26 8.32
CA THR A 272 4.94 1.48 7.51
C THR A 272 5.63 2.66 8.21
N ASP A 273 6.58 3.29 7.52
CA ASP A 273 7.22 4.54 7.94
C ASP A 273 6.35 5.75 7.58
N VAL A 274 6.41 6.79 8.41
CA VAL A 274 5.82 8.09 8.08
C VAL A 274 6.78 8.83 7.15
N GLY A 275 6.39 8.98 5.89
CA GLY A 275 7.22 9.58 4.84
C GLY A 275 6.53 10.73 4.13
N ILE A 276 7.32 11.72 3.72
CA ILE A 276 6.89 12.77 2.78
C ILE A 276 7.95 12.99 1.70
N TRP A 277 7.52 13.44 0.53
CA TRP A 277 8.39 13.99 -0.49
C TRP A 277 8.12 15.48 -0.66
N ARG A 278 9.18 16.29 -0.63
CA ARG A 278 9.10 17.75 -0.72
C ARG A 278 9.43 18.24 -2.12
N ASP A 279 8.41 18.77 -2.82
CA ASP A 279 8.54 19.21 -4.22
C ASP A 279 9.67 20.21 -4.46
N PRO A 280 9.76 21.36 -3.77
CA PRO A 280 10.79 22.34 -4.09
C PRO A 280 12.22 21.84 -3.91
N GLU A 281 12.41 20.86 -3.05
CA GLU A 281 13.73 20.31 -2.73
C GLU A 281 14.06 19.02 -3.48
N GLY A 282 13.05 18.32 -4.03
CA GLY A 282 13.22 17.00 -4.63
C GLY A 282 13.75 15.97 -3.62
N ARG A 283 13.18 15.91 -2.41
CA ARG A 283 13.70 15.10 -1.31
C ARG A 283 12.61 14.33 -0.60
N PHE A 284 12.93 13.08 -0.28
CA PHE A 284 12.18 12.29 0.67
C PHE A 284 12.66 12.56 2.09
N TYR A 285 11.72 12.68 3.02
CA TYR A 285 11.94 12.79 4.45
C TYR A 285 11.13 11.67 5.12
N VAL A 286 11.81 10.68 5.65
CA VAL A 286 11.21 9.50 6.24
C VAL A 286 11.54 9.44 7.72
N ARG A 287 10.51 9.28 8.54
CA ARG A 287 10.63 8.94 9.95
C ARG A 287 10.55 7.43 10.07
N GLN A 288 11.69 6.80 10.28
CA GLN A 288 11.80 5.34 10.39
C GLN A 288 10.98 4.80 11.56
N SER A 289 10.19 3.76 11.32
CA SER A 289 9.35 3.11 12.32
C SER A 289 10.17 2.37 13.38
N SER A 290 11.28 1.74 12.99
CA SER A 290 12.13 0.94 13.87
C SER A 290 12.77 1.70 15.04
N ASN A 291 13.10 2.98 14.82
CA ASN A 291 13.87 3.73 15.79
C ASN A 291 13.50 5.23 15.91
N GLY A 292 12.57 5.71 15.06
CA GLY A 292 12.15 7.11 14.98
C GLY A 292 13.17 8.05 14.35
N ALA A 293 14.25 7.54 13.76
CA ALA A 293 15.27 8.37 13.13
C ALA A 293 14.76 9.03 11.83
N LEU A 294 15.27 10.23 11.58
CA LEU A 294 15.06 10.91 10.30
C LEU A 294 16.01 10.33 9.25
N GLN A 295 15.45 9.84 8.14
CA GLN A 295 16.19 9.55 6.92
C GLN A 295 15.84 10.61 5.88
N VAL A 296 16.84 11.18 5.20
CA VAL A 296 16.68 12.15 4.13
C VAL A 296 17.36 11.64 2.87
N VAL A 297 16.59 11.53 1.79
CA VAL A 297 17.12 11.08 0.51
C VAL A 297 16.84 12.14 -0.56
N ALA A 298 17.91 12.69 -1.13
CA ALA A 298 17.81 13.63 -2.26
C ALA A 298 17.53 12.82 -3.53
N TRP A 299 16.26 12.80 -3.95
CA TRP A 299 15.82 12.07 -5.13
C TRP A 299 14.61 12.76 -5.75
N GLY A 300 14.79 13.28 -6.95
CA GLY A 300 13.79 14.04 -7.67
C GLY A 300 14.22 15.49 -7.95
N ALA A 301 13.33 16.23 -8.56
CA ALA A 301 13.42 17.65 -8.82
C ALA A 301 12.02 18.27 -8.74
N SER A 302 11.94 19.59 -8.57
CA SER A 302 10.64 20.27 -8.56
C SER A 302 9.82 19.99 -9.83
N GLY A 303 8.55 19.66 -9.64
CA GLY A 303 7.62 19.24 -10.69
C GLY A 303 7.64 17.74 -11.00
N ASP A 304 8.44 16.95 -10.30
CA ASP A 304 8.33 15.50 -10.33
C ASP A 304 7.14 15.06 -9.45
N PHE A 305 6.69 13.82 -9.64
CA PHE A 305 5.61 13.22 -8.88
C PHE A 305 6.14 11.99 -8.12
N PRO A 306 6.07 11.94 -6.78
CA PRO A 306 6.51 10.76 -6.04
C PRO A 306 5.53 9.61 -6.29
N ILE A 307 6.07 8.46 -6.66
CA ILE A 307 5.30 7.22 -6.73
C ILE A 307 5.31 6.64 -5.31
N ALA A 308 4.52 7.24 -4.50
CA ALA A 308 4.25 6.71 -3.19
C ALA A 308 3.03 5.82 -3.25
N ASN A 309 2.70 5.26 -2.13
CA ASN A 309 1.45 4.59 -1.97
C ASN A 309 0.32 5.53 -2.43
N TYR A 310 -0.22 5.25 -3.60
CA TYR A 310 -1.06 6.07 -4.47
C TYR A 310 -2.47 6.36 -3.95
N ASP A 311 -2.69 6.33 -2.64
CA ASP A 311 -3.99 6.60 -2.01
C ASP A 311 -4.02 7.87 -1.19
N THR A 312 -3.04 8.72 -1.33
CA THR A 312 -3.08 10.05 -0.73
C THR A 312 -3.47 11.07 -1.79
N HIS A 313 -4.75 11.26 -1.96
CA HIS A 313 -5.31 12.35 -2.76
C HIS A 313 -5.83 13.48 -1.88
#